data_c6222763cd66aabfa91012e276481dae
#
_entry.id   c6222763cd66aabfa91012e276481dae
#
_cell.length_a   1.000
_cell.length_b   1.000
_cell.length_c   1.000
_cell.angle_alpha   90.00
_cell.angle_beta   90.00
_cell.angle_gamma   90.00
#
_symmetry.space_group_name_H-M   'P 1'
#
loop_
_entity.id
_entity.type
_entity.pdbx_description
1 polymer ?
#
loop_
_entity_poly.entity_id
_entity_poly.type
_entity_poly.pdbx_seq_one_letter_code
_entity_poly.pdbx_strand_id
1 'polypeptide(L)'
;MLSSTEQIAFILLVVVCGGLAFQGFRRIYVIVSQGKPSYRTDDFPLRLIKALIDVGLQKPVFKARPIVSIFHAFIFFGFSFYLLVNVNDLLEAFVEGWTTIGSSNPVALGFNLFSDLFSIFVLVGIIYFLIRRFIGKPKVFEFNNNVKLQACLLYTSPSPRDATL
;
A
#
# COMPACT_ATOMS: atom_id res chain seq x y z
N MET A 1 -11.33 23.50 5.28
CA MET A 1 -12.66 22.92 5.06
C MET A 1 -13.03 23.03 3.60
N LEU A 2 -13.58 21.96 3.03
CA LEU A 2 -14.10 21.96 1.66
C LEU A 2 -15.46 22.68 1.61
N SER A 3 -15.77 23.33 0.50
CA SER A 3 -17.10 23.85 0.25
C SER A 3 -18.12 22.70 0.11
N SER A 4 -19.41 22.99 0.38
CA SER A 4 -20.45 21.95 0.28
C SER A 4 -20.51 21.29 -1.10
N THR A 5 -20.22 22.03 -2.16
CA THR A 5 -20.17 21.51 -3.54
C THR A 5 -19.01 20.52 -3.73
N GLU A 6 -17.84 20.83 -3.17
CA GLU A 6 -16.67 19.95 -3.25
C GLU A 6 -16.86 18.67 -2.43
N GLN A 7 -17.51 18.77 -1.26
CA GLN A 7 -17.85 17.61 -0.44
C GLN A 7 -18.78 16.64 -1.21
N ILE A 8 -19.82 17.20 -1.84
CA ILE A 8 -20.77 16.39 -2.64
C ILE A 8 -20.04 15.73 -3.82
N ALA A 9 -19.23 16.48 -4.55
CA ALA A 9 -18.46 15.96 -5.67
C ALA A 9 -17.50 14.84 -5.22
N PHE A 10 -16.83 15.01 -4.08
CA PHE A 10 -15.94 13.99 -3.52
C PHE A 10 -16.70 12.72 -3.12
N ILE A 11 -17.84 12.84 -2.42
CA ILE A 11 -18.67 11.71 -2.04
C ILE A 11 -19.15 10.94 -3.27
N LEU A 12 -19.58 11.65 -4.30
CA LEU A 12 -20.03 11.04 -5.56
C LEU A 12 -18.89 10.25 -6.23
N LEU A 13 -17.69 10.83 -6.27
CA LEU A 13 -16.50 10.16 -6.78
C LEU A 13 -16.19 8.87 -5.99
N VAL A 14 -16.21 8.94 -4.66
CA VAL A 14 -15.96 7.80 -3.77
C VAL A 14 -16.99 6.70 -4.01
N VAL A 15 -18.26 7.04 -4.15
CA VAL A 15 -19.34 6.06 -4.43
C VAL A 15 -19.13 5.38 -5.78
N VAL A 16 -18.79 6.12 -6.83
CA VAL A 16 -18.52 5.55 -8.15
C VAL A 16 -17.29 4.64 -8.12
N CYS A 17 -16.18 5.12 -7.59
CA CYS A 17 -14.94 4.33 -7.48
C CYS A 17 -15.12 3.11 -6.58
N GLY A 18 -15.83 3.26 -5.46
CA GLY A 18 -16.16 2.17 -4.55
C GLY A 18 -17.05 1.11 -5.21
N GLY A 19 -18.03 1.53 -6.02
CA GLY A 19 -18.88 0.62 -6.79
C GLY A 19 -18.08 -0.19 -7.82
N LEU A 20 -17.17 0.45 -8.54
CA LEU A 20 -16.27 -0.23 -9.49
C LEU A 20 -15.32 -1.21 -8.78
N ALA A 21 -14.74 -0.79 -7.66
CA ALA A 21 -13.90 -1.64 -6.83
C ALA A 21 -14.68 -2.85 -6.30
N PHE A 22 -15.90 -2.63 -5.80
CA PHE A 22 -16.77 -3.71 -5.32
C PHE A 22 -17.06 -4.75 -6.40
N GLN A 23 -17.32 -4.32 -7.64
CA GLN A 23 -17.50 -5.25 -8.77
C GLN A 23 -16.24 -6.10 -9.01
N GLY A 24 -15.04 -5.50 -8.92
CA GLY A 24 -13.76 -6.20 -9.01
C GLY A 24 -13.61 -7.27 -7.93
N PHE A 25 -13.80 -6.88 -6.67
CA PHE A 25 -13.73 -7.79 -5.54
C PHE A 25 -14.79 -8.91 -5.58
N ARG A 26 -16.00 -8.59 -6.01
CA ARG A 26 -17.05 -9.58 -6.20
C ARG A 26 -16.65 -10.67 -7.20
N ARG A 27 -15.99 -10.30 -8.31
CA ARG A 27 -15.47 -11.29 -9.28
C ARG A 27 -14.45 -12.22 -8.64
N ILE A 28 -13.51 -11.67 -7.87
CA ILE A 28 -12.50 -12.45 -7.15
C ILE A 28 -13.19 -13.39 -6.15
N TYR A 29 -14.15 -12.87 -5.37
CA TYR A 29 -14.91 -13.66 -4.41
C TYR A 29 -15.64 -14.83 -5.07
N VAL A 30 -16.32 -14.60 -6.20
CA VAL A 30 -17.03 -15.65 -6.95
C VAL A 30 -16.06 -16.73 -7.42
N ILE A 31 -14.88 -16.35 -7.95
CA ILE A 31 -13.85 -17.32 -8.41
C ILE A 31 -13.34 -18.16 -7.23
N VAL A 32 -13.02 -17.51 -6.11
CA VAL A 32 -12.53 -18.19 -4.91
C VAL A 32 -13.60 -19.12 -4.32
N SER A 33 -14.87 -18.70 -4.33
CA SER A 33 -15.98 -19.51 -3.78
C SER A 33 -16.33 -20.75 -4.62
N GLN A 34 -15.92 -20.80 -5.89
CA GLN A 34 -16.06 -22.00 -6.74
C GLN A 34 -15.02 -23.08 -6.43
N GLY A 35 -13.98 -22.74 -5.66
CA GLY A 35 -12.98 -23.70 -5.21
C GLY A 35 -13.59 -24.74 -4.25
N LYS A 36 -12.99 -25.94 -4.22
CA LYS A 36 -13.40 -26.96 -3.21
C LYS A 36 -13.15 -26.38 -1.81
N PRO A 37 -14.15 -26.41 -0.92
CA PRO A 37 -14.01 -25.87 0.43
C PRO A 37 -13.03 -26.74 1.24
N SER A 38 -11.80 -26.31 1.34
CA SER A 38 -10.86 -26.82 2.34
C SER A 38 -10.80 -25.82 3.50
N TYR A 39 -11.97 -25.52 4.07
CA TYR A 39 -12.06 -24.57 5.17
C TYR A 39 -11.44 -25.16 6.43
N ARG A 40 -10.20 -24.79 6.70
CA ARG A 40 -9.65 -24.85 8.05
C ARG A 40 -10.11 -23.59 8.80
N THR A 41 -11.29 -23.66 9.34
CA THR A 41 -11.86 -22.60 10.18
C THR A 41 -11.32 -22.64 11.62
N ASP A 42 -10.53 -23.68 11.93
CA ASP A 42 -9.91 -23.85 13.23
C ASP A 42 -9.01 -22.65 13.53
N ASP A 43 -9.21 -22.01 14.66
CA ASP A 43 -8.40 -20.90 15.18
C ASP A 43 -8.30 -19.67 14.25
N PHE A 44 -9.37 -19.36 13.49
CA PHE A 44 -9.39 -18.21 12.56
C PHE A 44 -8.88 -16.90 13.21
N PRO A 45 -9.31 -16.48 14.42
CA PRO A 45 -8.84 -15.23 15.04
C PRO A 45 -7.34 -15.25 15.33
N LEU A 46 -6.81 -16.35 15.83
CA LEU A 46 -5.37 -16.49 16.10
C LEU A 46 -4.54 -16.44 14.81
N ARG A 47 -5.04 -17.08 13.75
CA ARG A 47 -4.39 -17.06 12.44
C ARG A 47 -4.42 -15.68 11.81
N LEU A 48 -5.52 -14.94 11.97
CA LEU A 48 -5.65 -13.57 11.51
C LEU A 48 -4.66 -12.64 12.23
N ILE A 49 -4.60 -12.72 13.56
CA ILE A 49 -3.65 -11.94 14.37
C ILE A 49 -2.20 -12.26 13.97
N LYS A 50 -1.88 -13.55 13.84
CA LYS A 50 -0.55 -13.97 13.40
C LYS A 50 -0.21 -13.44 12.00
N ALA A 51 -1.15 -13.53 11.06
CA ALA A 51 -0.97 -12.99 9.71
C ALA A 51 -0.75 -11.47 9.73
N LEU A 52 -1.53 -10.73 10.53
CA LEU A 52 -1.35 -9.28 10.69
C LEU A 52 0.01 -8.92 11.28
N ILE A 53 0.47 -9.66 12.29
CA ILE A 53 1.80 -9.47 12.89
C ILE A 53 2.90 -9.81 11.87
N ASP A 54 2.79 -10.92 11.15
CA ASP A 54 3.78 -11.34 10.17
C ASP A 54 3.85 -10.39 8.98
N VAL A 55 2.72 -9.83 8.55
CA VAL A 55 2.65 -8.78 7.50
C VAL A 55 3.18 -7.46 8.04
N GLY A 56 2.75 -7.02 9.23
CA GLY A 56 3.19 -5.76 9.84
C GLY A 56 4.70 -5.74 10.13
N LEU A 57 5.25 -6.84 10.60
CA LEU A 57 6.69 -7.00 10.83
C LEU A 57 7.46 -7.47 9.58
N GLN A 58 6.75 -7.76 8.49
CA GLN A 58 7.34 -8.24 7.23
C GLN A 58 8.32 -9.43 7.39
N LYS A 59 8.11 -10.27 8.42
CA LYS A 59 9.02 -11.37 8.77
C LYS A 59 9.40 -12.28 7.60
N PRO A 60 8.46 -12.75 6.73
CA PRO A 60 8.81 -13.64 5.63
C PRO A 60 9.76 -13.00 4.63
N VAL A 61 9.59 -11.69 4.38
CA VAL A 61 10.38 -10.92 3.40
C VAL A 61 11.79 -10.70 3.93
N PHE A 62 11.92 -10.33 5.21
CA PHE A 62 13.22 -10.15 5.87
C PHE A 62 14.03 -11.45 5.91
N LYS A 63 13.37 -12.60 6.15
CA LYS A 63 14.03 -13.90 6.17
C LYS A 63 14.57 -14.30 4.78
N ALA A 64 13.87 -13.92 3.71
CA ALA A 64 14.24 -14.32 2.36
C ALA A 64 15.38 -13.45 1.78
N ARG A 65 15.32 -12.13 1.95
CA ARG A 65 16.28 -11.17 1.33
C ARG A 65 16.43 -9.92 2.20
N PRO A 66 17.30 -9.92 3.23
CA PRO A 66 17.34 -8.86 4.26
C PRO A 66 17.59 -7.46 3.70
N ILE A 67 18.57 -7.28 2.79
CA ILE A 67 18.91 -5.96 2.24
C ILE A 67 17.75 -5.37 1.44
N VAL A 68 17.16 -6.17 0.55
CA VAL A 68 16.00 -5.72 -0.27
C VAL A 68 14.80 -5.42 0.62
N SER A 69 14.64 -6.18 1.71
CA SER A 69 13.54 -6.04 2.64
C SER A 69 13.60 -4.74 3.43
N ILE A 70 14.79 -4.23 3.76
CA ILE A 70 14.94 -2.92 4.43
C ILE A 70 14.34 -1.81 3.55
N PHE A 71 14.73 -1.76 2.27
CA PHE A 71 14.20 -0.75 1.34
C PHE A 71 12.71 -0.94 1.05
N HIS A 72 12.23 -2.18 1.01
CA HIS A 72 10.81 -2.48 0.92
C HIS A 72 10.06 -2.01 2.17
N ALA A 73 10.64 -2.21 3.36
CA ALA A 73 10.07 -1.74 4.61
C ALA A 73 9.95 -0.21 4.66
N PHE A 74 10.94 0.52 4.15
CA PHE A 74 10.86 1.98 4.05
C PHE A 74 9.64 2.43 3.25
N ILE A 75 9.40 1.79 2.11
CA ILE A 75 8.23 2.09 1.28
C ILE A 75 6.95 1.68 2.00
N PHE A 76 6.89 0.47 2.55
CA PHE A 76 5.70 -0.05 3.22
C PHE A 76 5.27 0.82 4.41
N PHE A 77 6.20 1.13 5.32
CA PHE A 77 5.89 1.96 6.48
C PHE A 77 5.62 3.42 6.10
N GLY A 78 6.32 3.95 5.10
CA GLY A 78 6.06 5.29 4.57
C GLY A 78 4.65 5.39 3.99
N PHE A 79 4.21 4.45 3.16
CA PHE A 79 2.85 4.41 2.64
C PHE A 79 1.81 4.18 3.73
N SER A 80 2.10 3.34 4.73
CA SER A 80 1.19 3.13 5.87
C SER A 80 1.03 4.41 6.69
N PHE A 81 2.10 5.16 6.90
CA PHE A 81 2.03 6.45 7.56
C PHE A 81 1.29 7.51 6.72
N TYR A 82 1.54 7.53 5.42
CA TYR A 82 0.82 8.41 4.49
C TYR A 82 -0.70 8.14 4.46
N LEU A 83 -1.11 6.90 4.66
CA LEU A 83 -2.53 6.58 4.85
C LEU A 83 -3.12 7.30 6.07
N LEU A 84 -2.38 7.39 7.19
CA LEU A 84 -2.81 8.14 8.37
C LEU A 84 -2.93 9.64 8.07
N VAL A 85 -2.00 10.20 7.28
CA VAL A 85 -2.08 11.59 6.83
C VAL A 85 -3.37 11.81 6.03
N ASN A 86 -3.67 10.94 5.06
CA ASN A 86 -4.89 11.05 4.26
C ASN A 86 -6.17 10.92 5.10
N VAL A 87 -6.17 10.04 6.11
CA VAL A 87 -7.31 9.93 7.04
C VAL A 87 -7.49 11.22 7.84
N ASN A 88 -6.40 11.82 8.31
CA ASN A 88 -6.47 13.11 9.01
C ASN A 88 -6.99 14.23 8.11
N ASP A 89 -6.49 14.32 6.86
CA ASP A 89 -6.94 15.32 5.88
C ASP A 89 -8.43 15.14 5.56
N LEU A 90 -8.88 13.89 5.50
CA LEU A 90 -10.30 13.57 5.32
C LEU A 90 -11.14 14.06 6.51
N LEU A 91 -10.67 13.83 7.73
CA LEU A 91 -11.35 14.31 8.94
C LEU A 91 -11.41 15.84 8.97
N GLU A 92 -10.31 16.52 8.61
CA GLU A 92 -10.26 17.99 8.54
C GLU A 92 -11.21 18.54 7.46
N ALA A 93 -11.41 17.80 6.36
CA ALA A 93 -12.31 18.19 5.29
C ALA A 93 -13.80 18.11 5.66
N PHE A 94 -14.17 17.15 6.52
CA PHE A 94 -15.56 16.82 6.83
C PHE A 94 -16.00 17.16 8.26
N VAL A 95 -15.07 17.25 9.21
CA VAL A 95 -15.38 17.51 10.62
C VAL A 95 -15.03 18.95 10.99
N GLU A 96 -16.03 19.73 11.37
CA GLU A 96 -15.83 21.10 11.84
C GLU A 96 -15.00 21.12 13.14
N GLY A 97 -13.97 21.98 13.17
CA GLY A 97 -13.11 22.12 14.35
C GLY A 97 -11.98 21.08 14.47
N TRP A 98 -11.87 20.13 13.54
CA TRP A 98 -10.73 19.21 13.50
C TRP A 98 -9.50 19.90 12.89
N THR A 99 -8.52 20.27 13.72
CA THR A 99 -7.29 20.96 13.30
C THR A 99 -6.06 20.33 13.93
N THR A 100 -5.79 19.05 13.58
CA THR A 100 -4.70 18.32 14.24
C THR A 100 -3.33 18.68 13.68
N ILE A 101 -3.21 18.82 12.35
CA ILE A 101 -1.92 19.00 11.67
C ILE A 101 -1.52 20.47 11.52
N GLY A 102 -2.47 21.39 11.44
CA GLY A 102 -2.22 22.84 11.28
C GLY A 102 -1.96 23.61 12.57
N SER A 103 -2.02 22.97 13.72
CA SER A 103 -1.83 23.63 15.02
C SER A 103 -0.34 23.66 15.42
N SER A 104 0.07 24.71 16.15
CA SER A 104 1.40 24.80 16.76
C SER A 104 1.59 23.84 17.96
N ASN A 105 0.76 22.82 18.05
CA ASN A 105 0.80 21.82 19.10
C ASN A 105 2.02 20.93 18.91
N PRO A 106 2.75 20.52 19.97
CA PRO A 106 3.87 19.58 19.88
C PRO A 106 3.55 18.26 19.19
N VAL A 107 2.31 17.78 19.30
CA VAL A 107 1.84 16.57 18.61
C VAL A 107 1.80 16.77 17.11
N ALA A 108 1.30 17.92 16.63
CA ALA A 108 1.25 18.25 15.21
C ALA A 108 2.66 18.43 14.63
N LEU A 109 3.57 19.06 15.36
CA LEU A 109 4.97 19.21 14.95
C LEU A 109 5.65 17.84 14.83
N GLY A 110 5.43 16.94 15.81
CA GLY A 110 5.92 15.58 15.74
C GLY A 110 5.37 14.80 14.54
N PHE A 111 4.07 14.91 14.28
CA PHE A 111 3.44 14.25 13.15
C PHE A 111 4.01 14.72 11.80
N ASN A 112 4.20 16.04 11.63
CA ASN A 112 4.80 16.61 10.43
C ASN A 112 6.25 16.16 10.25
N LEU A 113 7.05 16.15 11.34
CA LEU A 113 8.42 15.66 11.31
C LEU A 113 8.48 14.19 10.85
N PHE A 114 7.60 13.33 11.38
CA PHE A 114 7.53 11.94 10.94
C PHE A 114 7.09 11.81 9.48
N SER A 115 6.17 12.65 9.02
CA SER A 115 5.74 12.69 7.61
C SER A 115 6.91 13.00 6.68
N ASP A 116 7.70 13.99 7.00
CA ASP A 116 8.89 14.38 6.23
C ASP A 116 9.95 13.27 6.23
N LEU A 117 10.21 12.68 7.41
CA LEU A 117 11.18 11.60 7.56
C LEU A 117 10.78 10.35 6.73
N PHE A 118 9.51 9.95 6.80
CA PHE A 118 9.01 8.84 6.00
C PHE A 118 9.03 9.14 4.50
N SER A 119 8.79 10.38 4.09
CA SER A 119 8.91 10.80 2.69
C SER A 119 10.33 10.60 2.16
N ILE A 120 11.34 10.95 2.97
CA ILE A 120 12.75 10.70 2.62
C ILE A 120 13.03 9.18 2.53
N PHE A 121 12.53 8.38 3.46
CA PHE A 121 12.72 6.92 3.43
C PHE A 121 12.08 6.28 2.20
N VAL A 122 10.87 6.72 1.83
CA VAL A 122 10.21 6.27 0.60
C VAL A 122 11.03 6.63 -0.63
N LEU A 123 11.53 7.87 -0.71
CA LEU A 123 12.36 8.32 -1.82
C LEU A 123 13.63 7.48 -1.95
N VAL A 124 14.34 7.23 -0.85
CA VAL A 124 15.53 6.38 -0.82
C VAL A 124 15.19 4.95 -1.25
N GLY A 125 14.07 4.40 -0.79
CA GLY A 125 13.59 3.08 -1.18
C GLY A 125 13.32 2.99 -2.69
N ILE A 126 12.62 3.97 -3.25
CA ILE A 126 12.33 4.05 -4.70
C ILE A 126 13.61 4.15 -5.51
N ILE A 127 14.54 5.04 -5.14
CA ILE A 127 15.84 5.21 -5.82
C ILE A 127 16.60 3.87 -5.81
N TYR A 128 16.67 3.20 -4.66
CA TYR A 128 17.31 1.88 -4.56
C TYR A 128 16.72 0.87 -5.54
N PHE A 129 15.38 0.77 -5.61
CA PHE A 129 14.74 -0.18 -6.52
C PHE A 129 14.92 0.19 -7.98
N LEU A 130 14.93 1.47 -8.32
CA LEU A 130 15.23 1.95 -9.67
C LEU A 130 16.67 1.57 -10.07
N ILE A 131 17.64 1.89 -9.23
CA ILE A 131 19.06 1.54 -9.48
C ILE A 131 19.20 0.02 -9.64
N ARG A 132 18.63 -0.75 -8.71
CA ARG A 132 18.67 -2.21 -8.75
C ARG A 132 18.05 -2.76 -10.02
N ARG A 133 16.95 -2.18 -10.50
CA ARG A 133 16.24 -2.65 -11.69
C ARG A 133 16.96 -2.29 -12.98
N PHE A 134 17.41 -1.05 -13.11
CA PHE A 134 17.98 -0.55 -14.36
C PHE A 134 19.49 -0.79 -14.48
N ILE A 135 20.22 -0.72 -13.39
CA ILE A 135 21.69 -0.87 -13.37
C ILE A 135 22.07 -2.30 -12.95
N GLY A 136 21.47 -2.83 -11.91
CA GLY A 136 21.79 -4.14 -11.35
C GLY A 136 21.36 -5.34 -12.19
N LYS A 137 20.45 -5.16 -13.16
CA LYS A 137 19.95 -6.18 -14.11
C LYS A 137 19.96 -7.59 -13.50
N PRO A 138 19.27 -7.85 -12.39
CA PRO A 138 19.24 -9.20 -11.81
C PRO A 138 18.69 -10.17 -12.85
N LYS A 139 19.33 -11.34 -12.99
CA LYS A 139 19.01 -12.39 -13.99
C LYS A 139 17.54 -12.82 -14.01
N VAL A 140 16.79 -12.54 -12.93
CA VAL A 140 15.35 -12.81 -12.80
C VAL A 140 14.48 -11.92 -13.69
N PHE A 141 15.00 -10.79 -14.15
CA PHE A 141 14.28 -9.90 -15.05
C PHE A 141 14.82 -10.06 -16.47
N GLU A 142 14.24 -10.96 -17.25
CA GLU A 142 14.45 -10.97 -18.69
C GLU A 142 13.90 -9.66 -19.27
N PHE A 143 14.81 -8.87 -19.84
CA PHE A 143 14.48 -7.57 -20.43
C PHE A 143 13.74 -7.75 -21.75
N ASN A 144 12.44 -7.91 -21.70
CA ASN A 144 11.58 -7.70 -22.86
C ASN A 144 11.27 -6.21 -23.00
N ASN A 145 11.20 -5.66 -24.22
CA ASN A 145 10.96 -4.23 -24.47
C ASN A 145 9.67 -3.69 -23.82
N ASN A 146 8.70 -4.56 -23.57
CA ASN A 146 7.47 -4.23 -22.85
C ASN A 146 7.68 -3.99 -21.34
N VAL A 147 8.79 -4.46 -20.76
CA VAL A 147 9.09 -4.32 -19.34
C VAL A 147 9.46 -2.88 -18.97
N LYS A 148 9.98 -2.10 -19.92
CA LYS A 148 10.27 -0.67 -19.69
C LYS A 148 9.01 0.14 -19.41
N LEU A 149 7.91 -0.16 -20.09
CA LEU A 149 6.62 0.50 -19.89
C LEU A 149 5.93 0.01 -18.59
N GLN A 150 6.03 -1.27 -18.30
CA GLN A 150 5.47 -1.87 -17.08
C GLN A 150 6.21 -1.42 -15.81
N ALA A 151 7.48 -1.02 -15.92
CA ALA A 151 8.24 -0.50 -14.79
C ALA A 151 7.73 0.84 -14.25
N CYS A 152 7.10 1.64 -15.10
CA CYS A 152 6.49 2.92 -14.71
C CYS A 152 5.08 2.77 -14.12
N LEU A 153 4.36 1.70 -14.48
CA LEU A 153 2.94 1.59 -14.19
C LEU A 153 2.56 0.52 -13.18
N LEU A 154 3.43 -0.47 -12.93
CA LEU A 154 3.01 -1.64 -12.17
C LEU A 154 4.12 -2.22 -11.33
N TYR A 155 4.10 -1.92 -10.05
CA TYR A 155 4.53 -2.83 -9.02
C TYR A 155 3.44 -3.91 -8.86
N THR A 156 3.11 -4.60 -9.94
CA THR A 156 2.22 -5.74 -9.85
C THR A 156 3.02 -6.96 -9.49
N SER A 157 2.48 -7.70 -8.53
CA SER A 157 2.89 -9.06 -8.20
C SER A 157 3.13 -9.89 -9.48
N PRO A 158 4.13 -10.78 -9.48
CA PRO A 158 4.35 -11.67 -10.62
C PRO A 158 3.05 -12.38 -10.96
N SER A 159 2.68 -12.34 -12.23
CA SER A 159 1.53 -13.09 -12.75
C SER A 159 1.74 -14.59 -12.48
N PRO A 160 0.70 -15.35 -12.16
CA PRO A 160 0.80 -16.81 -12.04
C PRO A 160 1.39 -17.49 -13.28
N ARG A 161 1.40 -16.81 -14.44
CA ARG A 161 2.04 -17.30 -15.67
C ARG A 161 3.56 -17.29 -15.63
N ASP A 162 4.17 -16.48 -14.76
CA ASP A 162 5.64 -16.40 -14.65
C ASP A 162 6.22 -17.48 -13.73
N ALA A 163 5.35 -18.25 -13.07
CA ALA A 163 5.74 -19.36 -12.20
C ALA A 163 5.84 -20.72 -12.91
N THR A 164 5.51 -20.77 -14.20
CA THR A 164 5.44 -22.01 -14.99
C THR A 164 6.49 -22.13 -16.12
N LEU A 165 7.57 -21.32 -16.05
CA LEU A 165 8.73 -21.48 -16.93
C LEU A 165 9.98 -21.77 -16.13
#